data_adaa56ad50b6daf6f33785849ed80c64
#
_entry.id   adaa56ad50b6daf6f33785849ed80c64
#
_cell.length_a   1.000
_cell.length_b   1.000
_cell.length_c   1.000
_cell.angle_alpha   90.00
_cell.angle_beta   90.00
_cell.angle_gamma   90.00
#
_symmetry.space_group_name_H-M   'P 1'
#
loop_
_entity.id
_entity.type
_entity.pdbx_description
1 polymer ?
#
loop_
_entity_poly.entity_id
_entity_poly.type
_entity_poly.pdbx_seq_one_letter_code
_entity_poly.pdbx_strand_id
1 'polypeptide(L)'
;MISSINELLQHEAQAVLNIPVTDAFQQAVDLIVEQVHRKKGKLVTSGMGKAGQIAMNIATTFCSTGIPSVFLHPSEAQHGDLGILQENDLLLLISNSGKTREIVELTDLAARLLPDMKRIVITGNPDSPLAQPADVCLPTGHPEEGCLLGMTPTTSTTVIGDNLVVETMRKTGFTIEEYSKRHHGGYLGERSRELSK
;
A
#
# COMPACT_ATOMS: atom_id res chain seq x y z
N MET A 1 -15.03 30.91 -3.60
CA MET A 1 -15.37 29.47 -3.69
C MET A 1 -14.62 28.77 -4.84
N ILE A 2 -14.76 29.18 -6.10
CA ILE A 2 -14.03 28.53 -7.24
C ILE A 2 -12.51 28.67 -7.11
N SER A 3 -11.99 29.85 -6.72
CA SER A 3 -10.55 30.03 -6.48
C SER A 3 -10.01 29.10 -5.40
N SER A 4 -10.72 28.94 -4.29
CA SER A 4 -10.30 28.04 -3.21
C SER A 4 -10.33 26.56 -3.59
N ILE A 5 -11.21 26.14 -4.50
CA ILE A 5 -11.21 24.78 -5.05
C ILE A 5 -10.00 24.58 -5.95
N ASN A 6 -9.68 25.55 -6.83
CA ASN A 6 -8.49 25.47 -7.68
C ASN A 6 -7.19 25.45 -6.86
N GLU A 7 -7.10 26.24 -5.81
CA GLU A 7 -5.96 26.22 -4.87
C GLU A 7 -5.80 24.84 -4.22
N LEU A 8 -6.91 24.24 -3.75
CA LEU A 8 -6.86 22.89 -3.16
C LEU A 8 -6.41 21.85 -4.20
N LEU A 9 -6.93 21.88 -5.41
CA LEU A 9 -6.51 20.99 -6.50
C LEU A 9 -5.02 21.12 -6.82
N GLN A 10 -4.51 22.36 -6.81
CA GLN A 10 -3.08 22.61 -7.02
C GLN A 10 -2.23 22.05 -5.86
N HIS A 11 -2.66 22.22 -4.62
CA HIS A 11 -1.96 21.66 -3.44
C HIS A 11 -1.91 20.13 -3.50
N GLU A 12 -3.03 19.48 -3.83
CA GLU A 12 -3.08 18.01 -3.98
C GLU A 12 -2.17 17.54 -5.12
N ALA A 13 -2.21 18.22 -6.27
CA ALA A 13 -1.33 17.89 -7.40
C ALA A 13 0.14 18.08 -7.04
N GLN A 14 0.48 19.16 -6.33
CA GLN A 14 1.86 19.43 -5.91
C GLN A 14 2.34 18.39 -4.89
N ALA A 15 1.48 17.94 -3.96
CA ALA A 15 1.82 16.90 -3.02
C ALA A 15 2.19 15.57 -3.72
N VAL A 16 1.46 15.23 -4.78
CA VAL A 16 1.78 14.06 -5.62
C VAL A 16 3.14 14.24 -6.31
N LEU A 17 3.40 15.41 -6.87
CA LEU A 17 4.68 15.72 -7.55
C LEU A 17 5.87 15.75 -6.58
N ASN A 18 5.63 16.00 -5.30
CA ASN A 18 6.65 16.03 -4.26
C ASN A 18 6.98 14.64 -3.66
N ILE A 19 6.31 13.58 -4.10
CA ILE A 19 6.65 12.21 -3.66
C ILE A 19 8.09 11.91 -4.08
N PRO A 20 9.00 11.56 -3.14
CA PRO A 20 10.38 11.25 -3.47
C PRO A 20 10.48 9.95 -4.30
N VAL A 21 10.81 10.06 -5.56
CA VAL A 21 11.04 8.90 -6.44
C VAL A 21 12.48 8.43 -6.26
N THR A 22 12.66 7.31 -5.55
CA THR A 22 13.96 6.72 -5.24
C THR A 22 13.98 5.23 -5.58
N ASP A 23 15.12 4.57 -5.45
CA ASP A 23 15.29 3.13 -5.62
C ASP A 23 14.41 2.30 -4.66
N ALA A 24 13.88 2.92 -3.60
CA ALA A 24 12.97 2.27 -2.67
C ALA A 24 11.70 1.74 -3.35
N PHE A 25 11.19 2.41 -4.39
CA PHE A 25 10.08 1.89 -5.19
C PHE A 25 10.42 0.57 -5.87
N GLN A 26 11.60 0.49 -6.50
CA GLN A 26 12.06 -0.74 -7.13
C GLN A 26 12.25 -1.85 -6.10
N GLN A 27 12.85 -1.54 -4.94
CA GLN A 27 13.05 -2.49 -3.85
C GLN A 27 11.71 -3.01 -3.30
N ALA A 28 10.71 -2.14 -3.13
CA ALA A 28 9.37 -2.53 -2.70
C ALA A 28 8.71 -3.49 -3.70
N VAL A 29 8.76 -3.18 -4.99
CA VAL A 29 8.24 -4.04 -6.06
C VAL A 29 8.97 -5.39 -6.07
N ASP A 30 10.29 -5.39 -5.89
CA ASP A 30 11.10 -6.60 -5.82
C ASP A 30 10.71 -7.49 -4.65
N LEU A 31 10.47 -6.92 -3.46
CA LEU A 31 9.96 -7.65 -2.31
C LEU A 31 8.57 -8.24 -2.56
N ILE A 32 7.65 -7.48 -3.16
CA ILE A 32 6.31 -7.98 -3.50
C ILE A 32 6.40 -9.16 -4.46
N VAL A 33 7.21 -9.02 -5.53
CA VAL A 33 7.39 -10.10 -6.50
C VAL A 33 8.03 -11.33 -5.85
N GLU A 34 9.06 -11.15 -5.04
CA GLU A 34 9.76 -12.27 -4.40
C GLU A 34 8.88 -12.99 -3.38
N GLN A 35 8.30 -12.27 -2.42
CA GLN A 35 7.56 -12.89 -1.34
C GLN A 35 6.18 -13.40 -1.81
N VAL A 36 5.45 -12.59 -2.57
CA VAL A 36 4.06 -12.91 -2.89
C VAL A 36 3.94 -13.69 -4.21
N HIS A 37 4.58 -13.23 -5.28
CA HIS A 37 4.44 -13.89 -6.58
C HIS A 37 5.26 -15.17 -6.68
N ARG A 38 6.53 -15.18 -6.24
CA ARG A 38 7.43 -16.33 -6.35
C ARG A 38 7.28 -17.31 -5.20
N LYS A 39 7.38 -16.84 -3.95
CA LYS A 39 7.29 -17.69 -2.75
C LYS A 39 5.87 -18.04 -2.32
N LYS A 40 4.86 -17.49 -3.01
CA LYS A 40 3.43 -17.79 -2.77
C LYS A 40 2.89 -17.37 -1.41
N GLY A 41 3.51 -16.37 -0.78
CA GLY A 41 2.92 -15.65 0.34
C GLY A 41 1.78 -14.74 -0.12
N LYS A 42 1.30 -13.88 0.77
CA LYS A 42 0.33 -12.82 0.45
C LYS A 42 0.83 -11.46 0.93
N LEU A 43 0.32 -10.40 0.30
CA LEU A 43 0.53 -9.04 0.78
C LEU A 43 -0.51 -8.74 1.86
N VAL A 44 -0.05 -8.50 3.09
CA VAL A 44 -0.92 -8.10 4.19
C VAL A 44 -0.75 -6.59 4.40
N THR A 45 -1.80 -5.84 4.11
CA THR A 45 -1.79 -4.38 4.27
C THR A 45 -2.41 -3.98 5.59
N SER A 46 -1.92 -2.93 6.24
CA SER A 46 -2.48 -2.43 7.50
C SER A 46 -2.32 -0.93 7.67
N GLY A 47 -3.23 -0.33 8.41
CA GLY A 47 -3.29 1.10 8.72
C GLY A 47 -4.46 1.43 9.63
N MET A 48 -4.42 2.58 10.30
CA MET A 48 -5.53 3.08 11.13
C MET A 48 -6.28 4.22 10.47
N GLY A 49 -7.59 4.28 10.65
CA GLY A 49 -8.46 5.35 10.14
C GLY A 49 -8.36 5.51 8.62
N LYS A 50 -8.06 6.71 8.11
CA LYS A 50 -7.91 6.97 6.68
C LYS A 50 -6.78 6.14 6.05
N ALA A 51 -5.66 5.97 6.74
CA ALA A 51 -4.57 5.11 6.30
C ALA A 51 -5.01 3.63 6.17
N GLY A 52 -5.90 3.16 7.06
CA GLY A 52 -6.51 1.83 6.97
C GLY A 52 -7.41 1.67 5.74
N GLN A 53 -8.20 2.69 5.41
CA GLN A 53 -9.03 2.68 4.20
C GLN A 53 -8.19 2.61 2.93
N ILE A 54 -7.06 3.35 2.89
CA ILE A 54 -6.12 3.28 1.77
C ILE A 54 -5.44 1.91 1.73
N ALA A 55 -5.01 1.37 2.86
CA ALA A 55 -4.44 0.03 2.94
C ALA A 55 -5.40 -1.05 2.40
N MET A 56 -6.70 -0.95 2.72
CA MET A 56 -7.74 -1.82 2.18
C MET A 56 -7.90 -1.65 0.66
N ASN A 57 -7.89 -0.41 0.18
CA ASN A 57 -7.95 -0.11 -1.26
C ASN A 57 -6.73 -0.72 -2.00
N ILE A 58 -5.54 -0.55 -1.48
CA ILE A 58 -4.31 -1.13 -2.04
C ILE A 58 -4.42 -2.67 -2.09
N ALA A 59 -4.86 -3.32 -1.00
CA ALA A 59 -5.03 -4.77 -0.98
C ALA A 59 -6.00 -5.24 -2.07
N THR A 60 -7.17 -4.61 -2.20
CA THR A 60 -8.16 -4.99 -3.22
C THR A 60 -7.67 -4.75 -4.64
N THR A 61 -6.89 -3.67 -4.85
CA THR A 61 -6.30 -3.39 -6.16
C THR A 61 -5.24 -4.44 -6.53
N PHE A 62 -4.39 -4.86 -5.60
CA PHE A 62 -3.46 -5.97 -5.82
C PHE A 62 -4.18 -7.29 -6.11
N CYS A 63 -5.26 -7.62 -5.39
CA CYS A 63 -6.09 -8.80 -5.71
C CYS A 63 -6.59 -8.77 -7.15
N SER A 64 -7.01 -7.61 -7.64
CA SER A 64 -7.46 -7.40 -9.01
C SER A 64 -6.38 -7.73 -10.05
N THR A 65 -5.13 -7.58 -9.70
CA THR A 65 -3.96 -7.80 -10.56
C THR A 65 -3.23 -9.13 -10.28
N GLY A 66 -3.89 -10.05 -9.57
CA GLY A 66 -3.39 -11.41 -9.38
C GLY A 66 -2.37 -11.58 -8.26
N ILE A 67 -2.15 -10.55 -7.45
CA ILE A 67 -1.33 -10.62 -6.23
C ILE A 67 -2.24 -10.87 -5.03
N PRO A 68 -2.20 -12.06 -4.39
CA PRO A 68 -2.99 -12.33 -3.20
C PRO A 68 -2.72 -11.32 -2.10
N SER A 69 -3.77 -10.60 -1.69
CA SER A 69 -3.63 -9.52 -0.71
C SER A 69 -4.83 -9.47 0.23
N VAL A 70 -4.60 -9.03 1.46
CA VAL A 70 -5.63 -8.90 2.48
C VAL A 70 -5.32 -7.70 3.39
N PHE A 71 -6.37 -7.03 3.85
CA PHE A 71 -6.24 -6.02 4.89
C PHE A 71 -6.35 -6.67 6.27
N LEU A 72 -5.42 -6.33 7.16
CA LEU A 72 -5.42 -6.71 8.58
C LEU A 72 -5.62 -5.45 9.42
N HIS A 73 -6.71 -5.39 10.16
CA HIS A 73 -6.95 -4.29 11.08
C HIS A 73 -5.99 -4.40 12.27
N PRO A 74 -5.19 -3.37 12.61
CA PRO A 74 -4.12 -3.52 13.61
C PRO A 74 -4.64 -3.79 15.03
N SER A 75 -5.82 -3.27 15.38
CA SER A 75 -6.43 -3.58 16.68
C SER A 75 -6.97 -5.01 16.74
N GLU A 76 -7.61 -5.51 15.67
CA GLU A 76 -8.13 -6.87 15.62
C GLU A 76 -6.99 -7.91 15.60
N ALA A 77 -5.83 -7.55 15.07
CA ALA A 77 -4.63 -8.37 15.14
C ALA A 77 -4.27 -8.76 16.58
N GLN A 78 -4.51 -7.88 17.55
CA GLN A 78 -4.26 -8.13 18.98
C GLN A 78 -5.30 -9.08 19.60
N HIS A 79 -6.42 -9.32 18.91
CA HIS A 79 -7.53 -10.13 19.36
C HIS A 79 -7.68 -11.45 18.58
N GLY A 80 -6.64 -11.87 17.87
CA GLY A 80 -6.56 -13.15 17.20
C GLY A 80 -6.33 -13.11 15.69
N ASP A 81 -6.67 -12.00 15.00
CA ASP A 81 -6.51 -11.88 13.55
C ASP A 81 -5.04 -11.88 13.11
N LEU A 82 -4.09 -11.71 14.06
CA LEU A 82 -2.66 -11.93 13.79
C LEU A 82 -2.38 -13.31 13.20
N GLY A 83 -3.23 -14.30 13.47
CA GLY A 83 -3.15 -15.65 12.91
C GLY A 83 -3.27 -15.73 11.39
N ILE A 84 -3.67 -14.65 10.71
CA ILE A 84 -3.66 -14.59 9.25
C ILE A 84 -2.24 -14.58 8.67
N LEU A 85 -1.25 -14.13 9.46
CA LEU A 85 0.14 -14.02 9.03
C LEU A 85 0.79 -15.40 8.95
N GLN A 86 1.50 -15.64 7.85
CA GLN A 86 2.21 -16.90 7.58
C GLN A 86 3.62 -16.62 7.03
N GLU A 87 4.42 -17.68 6.97
CA GLU A 87 5.73 -17.60 6.31
C GLU A 87 5.60 -17.13 4.86
N ASN A 88 6.57 -16.33 4.42
CA ASN A 88 6.61 -15.67 3.10
C ASN A 88 5.59 -14.54 2.88
N ASP A 89 4.73 -14.24 3.84
CA ASP A 89 3.90 -13.04 3.74
C ASP A 89 4.75 -11.77 3.79
N LEU A 90 4.22 -10.71 3.22
CA LEU A 90 4.83 -9.39 3.22
C LEU A 90 3.87 -8.38 3.87
N LEU A 91 4.33 -7.67 4.89
CA LEU A 91 3.56 -6.59 5.49
C LEU A 91 3.77 -5.27 4.71
N LEU A 92 2.67 -4.59 4.38
CA LEU A 92 2.67 -3.20 3.92
C LEU A 92 1.92 -2.35 4.93
N LEU A 93 2.64 -1.51 5.64
CA LEU A 93 2.16 -0.74 6.78
C LEU A 93 2.07 0.75 6.41
N ILE A 94 0.94 1.37 6.74
CA ILE A 94 0.69 2.78 6.42
C ILE A 94 0.45 3.58 7.70
N SER A 95 1.29 4.57 7.94
CA SER A 95 1.11 5.54 9.01
C SER A 95 1.84 6.83 8.69
N ASN A 96 1.11 7.94 8.49
CA ASN A 96 1.72 9.21 8.14
C ASN A 96 2.71 9.69 9.21
N SER A 97 2.39 9.60 10.50
CA SER A 97 3.29 9.96 11.58
C SER A 97 4.39 8.91 11.85
N GLY A 98 4.14 7.66 11.43
CA GLY A 98 4.97 6.51 11.78
C GLY A 98 5.00 6.18 13.29
N LYS A 99 4.06 6.75 14.06
CA LYS A 99 3.99 6.63 15.53
C LYS A 99 2.62 6.13 16.01
N THR A 100 1.72 5.76 15.10
CA THR A 100 0.41 5.22 15.46
C THR A 100 0.60 3.95 16.28
N ARG A 101 0.15 3.99 17.53
CA ARG A 101 0.42 2.95 18.54
C ARG A 101 0.04 1.56 18.02
N GLU A 102 -1.16 1.41 17.51
CA GLU A 102 -1.71 0.13 17.05
C GLU A 102 -0.90 -0.48 15.91
N ILE A 103 -0.33 0.35 15.02
CA ILE A 103 0.53 -0.12 13.93
C ILE A 103 1.91 -0.52 14.45
N VAL A 104 2.47 0.22 15.40
CA VAL A 104 3.75 -0.13 16.02
C VAL A 104 3.61 -1.45 16.80
N GLU A 105 2.55 -1.58 17.61
CA GLU A 105 2.24 -2.81 18.34
C GLU A 105 2.04 -4.01 17.41
N LEU A 106 1.32 -3.84 16.28
CA LEU A 106 1.19 -4.87 15.25
C LEU A 106 2.56 -5.32 14.72
N THR A 107 3.45 -4.35 14.46
CA THR A 107 4.80 -4.64 13.96
C THR A 107 5.61 -5.48 14.95
N ASP A 108 5.53 -5.15 16.24
CA ASP A 108 6.20 -5.89 17.30
C ASP A 108 5.64 -7.32 17.46
N LEU A 109 4.31 -7.46 17.41
CA LEU A 109 3.65 -8.76 17.48
C LEU A 109 3.99 -9.65 16.29
N ALA A 110 3.97 -9.08 15.08
CA ALA A 110 4.36 -9.78 13.85
C ALA A 110 5.84 -10.23 13.90
N ALA A 111 6.74 -9.38 14.41
CA ALA A 111 8.15 -9.72 14.55
C ALA A 111 8.41 -10.83 15.57
N ARG A 112 7.59 -10.93 16.62
CA ARG A 112 7.67 -12.03 17.59
C ARG A 112 7.13 -13.35 17.02
N LEU A 113 6.07 -13.28 16.22
CA LEU A 113 5.45 -14.44 15.60
C LEU A 113 6.30 -14.98 14.44
N LEU A 114 6.78 -14.09 13.58
CA LEU A 114 7.53 -14.40 12.35
C LEU A 114 8.73 -13.43 12.24
N PRO A 115 9.88 -13.75 12.85
CA PRO A 115 11.04 -12.85 12.94
C PRO A 115 11.60 -12.41 11.58
N ASP A 116 11.49 -13.26 10.55
CA ASP A 116 12.03 -13.01 9.20
C ASP A 116 11.03 -12.31 8.26
N MET A 117 9.83 -11.98 8.76
CA MET A 117 8.79 -11.33 7.97
C MET A 117 9.23 -9.98 7.44
N LYS A 118 9.13 -9.82 6.12
CA LYS A 118 9.50 -8.59 5.42
C LYS A 118 8.44 -7.51 5.55
N ARG A 119 8.89 -6.24 5.57
CA ARG A 119 8.04 -5.08 5.82
C ARG A 119 8.35 -3.94 4.88
N ILE A 120 7.29 -3.42 4.25
CA ILE A 120 7.28 -2.15 3.52
C ILE A 120 6.49 -1.14 4.35
N VAL A 121 6.98 0.06 4.50
CA VAL A 121 6.30 1.15 5.23
C VAL A 121 6.09 2.33 4.29
N ILE A 122 4.86 2.85 4.24
CA ILE A 122 4.53 4.13 3.60
C ILE A 122 4.27 5.14 4.72
N THR A 123 5.04 6.22 4.77
CA THR A 123 4.99 7.18 5.87
C THR A 123 5.42 8.59 5.46
N GLY A 124 4.90 9.60 6.14
CA GLY A 124 5.42 10.98 6.06
C GLY A 124 6.66 11.22 6.92
N ASN A 125 7.04 10.26 7.78
CA ASN A 125 8.17 10.40 8.71
C ASN A 125 9.12 9.19 8.60
N PRO A 126 10.12 9.24 7.71
CA PRO A 126 11.07 8.15 7.52
C PRO A 126 11.97 7.86 8.75
N ASP A 127 12.08 8.80 9.68
CA ASP A 127 12.85 8.63 10.93
C ASP A 127 12.00 8.06 12.08
N SER A 128 10.79 7.62 11.79
CA SER A 128 9.84 7.13 12.80
C SER A 128 10.18 5.73 13.31
N PRO A 129 9.67 5.35 14.50
CA PRO A 129 9.80 3.99 15.04
C PRO A 129 9.27 2.90 14.12
N LEU A 130 8.26 3.21 13.28
CA LEU A 130 7.70 2.29 12.31
C LEU A 130 8.62 2.09 11.09
N ALA A 131 9.25 3.16 10.62
CA ALA A 131 10.06 3.15 9.41
C ALA A 131 11.45 2.55 9.60
N GLN A 132 12.08 2.80 10.76
CA GLN A 132 13.46 2.36 11.02
C GLN A 132 13.69 0.85 10.93
N PRO A 133 12.80 -0.02 11.45
CA PRO A 133 12.96 -1.47 11.34
C PRO A 133 12.40 -2.05 10.01
N ALA A 134 11.93 -1.23 9.09
CA ALA A 134 11.37 -1.69 7.82
C ALA A 134 12.47 -2.09 6.82
N ASP A 135 12.20 -3.12 6.01
CA ASP A 135 13.09 -3.49 4.90
C ASP A 135 13.08 -2.42 3.80
N VAL A 136 11.93 -1.79 3.57
CA VAL A 136 11.78 -0.67 2.64
C VAL A 136 10.86 0.40 3.23
N CYS A 137 11.30 1.66 3.15
CA CYS A 137 10.50 2.83 3.51
C CYS A 137 10.22 3.66 2.25
N LEU A 138 8.94 3.99 2.05
CA LEU A 138 8.44 4.84 0.97
C LEU A 138 7.89 6.14 1.58
N PRO A 139 8.66 7.22 1.57
CA PRO A 139 8.21 8.51 2.08
C PRO A 139 7.10 9.11 1.19
N THR A 140 6.07 9.68 1.82
CA THR A 140 5.01 10.41 1.08
C THR A 140 5.44 11.81 0.63
N GLY A 141 6.65 12.23 1.01
CA GLY A 141 7.09 13.62 0.87
C GLY A 141 6.57 14.49 2.03
N HIS A 142 6.88 15.76 1.96
CA HIS A 142 6.32 16.75 2.88
C HIS A 142 5.15 17.43 2.17
N PRO A 143 3.90 17.05 2.46
CA PRO A 143 2.76 17.81 1.98
C PRO A 143 2.83 19.20 2.63
N GLU A 144 2.58 20.25 1.84
CA GLU A 144 2.54 21.61 2.38
C GLU A 144 1.52 21.70 3.52
N GLU A 145 1.82 22.52 4.52
CA GLU A 145 1.03 22.67 5.76
C GLU A 145 -0.40 23.21 5.55
N GLY A 146 -0.84 23.36 4.31
CA GLY A 146 -2.12 23.95 3.96
C GLY A 146 -3.32 23.01 3.95
N CYS A 147 -3.12 21.70 4.07
CA CYS A 147 -4.23 20.77 3.99
C CYS A 147 -4.87 20.55 5.34
N LEU A 148 -5.96 21.25 5.60
CA LEU A 148 -6.85 20.99 6.74
C LEU A 148 -7.24 19.51 6.77
N LEU A 149 -7.15 18.88 7.94
CA LEU A 149 -7.55 17.49 8.19
C LEU A 149 -6.62 16.40 7.61
N GLY A 150 -5.41 16.73 7.16
CA GLY A 150 -4.44 15.74 6.67
C GLY A 150 -4.93 14.97 5.46
N MET A 151 -5.59 15.63 4.50
CA MET A 151 -6.07 14.99 3.27
C MET A 151 -4.91 14.72 2.30
N THR A 152 -3.98 15.63 2.18
CA THR A 152 -2.84 15.53 1.25
C THR A 152 -1.97 14.28 1.46
N PRO A 153 -1.62 13.87 2.71
CA PRO A 153 -0.94 12.59 2.92
C PRO A 153 -1.72 11.37 2.44
N THR A 154 -3.06 11.41 2.44
CA THR A 154 -3.88 10.31 1.93
C THR A 154 -3.81 10.21 0.42
N THR A 155 -3.81 11.34 -0.29
CA THR A 155 -3.64 11.40 -1.75
C THR A 155 -2.28 10.84 -2.16
N SER A 156 -1.18 11.32 -1.56
CA SER A 156 0.18 10.82 -1.83
C SER A 156 0.31 9.33 -1.54
N THR A 157 -0.24 8.85 -0.43
CA THR A 157 -0.21 7.42 -0.07
C THR A 157 -0.96 6.56 -1.09
N THR A 158 -2.11 7.00 -1.57
CA THR A 158 -2.89 6.30 -2.61
C THR A 158 -2.08 6.19 -3.89
N VAL A 159 -1.47 7.30 -4.35
CA VAL A 159 -0.63 7.30 -5.56
C VAL A 159 0.58 6.39 -5.44
N ILE A 160 1.24 6.33 -4.26
CA ILE A 160 2.31 5.37 -4.02
C ILE A 160 1.79 3.94 -4.18
N GLY A 161 0.64 3.62 -3.58
CA GLY A 161 0.01 2.31 -3.71
C GLY A 161 -0.28 1.92 -5.16
N ASP A 162 -0.87 2.83 -5.94
CA ASP A 162 -1.17 2.62 -7.35
C ASP A 162 0.10 2.35 -8.17
N ASN A 163 1.18 3.09 -7.91
CA ASN A 163 2.46 2.85 -8.55
C ASN A 163 3.04 1.47 -8.22
N LEU A 164 2.96 1.02 -6.97
CA LEU A 164 3.39 -0.33 -6.59
C LEU A 164 2.61 -1.40 -7.34
N VAL A 165 1.29 -1.24 -7.50
CA VAL A 165 0.45 -2.16 -8.26
C VAL A 165 0.88 -2.21 -9.73
N VAL A 166 0.98 -1.05 -10.39
CA VAL A 166 1.32 -0.96 -11.82
C VAL A 166 2.71 -1.55 -12.11
N GLU A 167 3.71 -1.20 -11.30
CA GLU A 167 5.08 -1.71 -11.50
C GLU A 167 5.18 -3.21 -11.18
N THR A 168 4.42 -3.71 -10.20
CA THR A 168 4.32 -5.15 -9.94
C THR A 168 3.68 -5.89 -11.12
N MET A 169 2.59 -5.35 -11.69
CA MET A 169 1.98 -5.90 -12.91
C MET A 169 2.99 -6.01 -14.06
N ARG A 170 3.73 -4.93 -14.33
CA ARG A 170 4.77 -4.90 -15.37
C ARG A 170 5.84 -5.98 -15.12
N LYS A 171 6.30 -6.06 -13.89
CA LYS A 171 7.39 -6.98 -13.52
C LYS A 171 6.97 -8.45 -13.52
N THR A 172 5.70 -8.74 -13.22
CA THR A 172 5.15 -10.11 -13.25
C THR A 172 4.63 -10.51 -14.62
N GLY A 173 4.57 -9.60 -15.59
CA GLY A 173 4.00 -9.85 -16.92
C GLY A 173 2.51 -10.11 -16.89
N PHE A 174 1.78 -9.52 -15.91
CA PHE A 174 0.33 -9.67 -15.80
C PHE A 174 -0.39 -9.09 -17.03
N THR A 175 -1.27 -9.88 -17.64
CA THR A 175 -1.90 -9.56 -18.93
C THR A 175 -3.37 -9.17 -18.76
N ILE A 176 -3.93 -8.55 -19.81
CA ILE A 176 -5.37 -8.26 -19.89
C ILE A 176 -6.22 -9.55 -19.86
N GLU A 177 -5.69 -10.65 -20.37
CA GLU A 177 -6.34 -11.96 -20.30
C GLU A 177 -6.44 -12.44 -18.85
N GLU A 178 -5.35 -12.32 -18.07
CA GLU A 178 -5.35 -12.64 -16.63
C GLU A 178 -6.28 -11.71 -15.83
N TYR A 179 -6.36 -10.44 -16.22
CA TYR A 179 -7.29 -9.49 -15.64
C TYR A 179 -8.75 -9.89 -15.90
N SER A 180 -9.08 -10.28 -17.14
CA SER A 180 -10.44 -10.69 -17.53
C SER A 180 -10.96 -11.91 -16.77
N LYS A 181 -10.05 -12.81 -16.36
CA LYS A 181 -10.37 -13.98 -15.52
C LYS A 181 -10.78 -13.60 -14.08
N ARG A 182 -10.44 -12.42 -13.62
CA ARG A 182 -10.71 -11.93 -12.25
C ARG A 182 -11.81 -10.88 -12.17
N HIS A 183 -12.13 -10.24 -13.32
CA HIS A 183 -13.14 -9.18 -13.41
C HIS A 183 -14.32 -9.65 -14.25
N HIS A 184 -15.34 -10.20 -13.60
CA HIS A 184 -16.51 -10.73 -14.30
C HIS A 184 -17.65 -9.73 -14.45
N GLY A 185 -17.72 -8.70 -13.60
CA GLY A 185 -18.79 -7.71 -13.56
C GLY A 185 -18.38 -6.31 -14.02
N GLY A 186 -19.37 -5.50 -14.38
CA GLY A 186 -19.21 -4.09 -14.71
C GLY A 186 -18.45 -3.81 -16.00
N TYR A 187 -18.30 -2.50 -16.29
CA TYR A 187 -17.67 -2.02 -17.53
C TYR A 187 -16.25 -2.57 -17.74
N LEU A 188 -15.42 -2.58 -16.71
CA LEU A 188 -14.04 -3.08 -16.83
C LEU A 188 -13.99 -4.57 -17.15
N GLY A 189 -14.90 -5.37 -16.58
CA GLY A 189 -15.00 -6.80 -16.88
C GLY A 189 -15.45 -7.05 -18.33
N GLU A 190 -16.40 -6.29 -18.83
CA GLU A 190 -16.83 -6.36 -20.24
C GLU A 190 -15.69 -5.96 -21.18
N ARG A 191 -15.08 -4.82 -20.92
CA ARG A 191 -14.00 -4.28 -21.75
C ARG A 191 -12.76 -5.17 -21.78
N SER A 192 -12.39 -5.76 -20.65
CA SER A 192 -11.24 -6.68 -20.60
C SER A 192 -11.47 -7.95 -21.40
N ARG A 193 -12.69 -8.50 -21.41
CA ARG A 193 -13.03 -9.64 -22.24
C ARG A 193 -13.04 -9.33 -23.74
N GLU A 194 -13.40 -8.11 -24.14
CA GLU A 194 -13.29 -7.68 -25.54
C GLU A 194 -11.83 -7.58 -25.99
N LEU A 195 -10.96 -7.04 -25.14
CA LEU A 195 -9.55 -6.84 -25.44
C LEU A 195 -8.70 -8.12 -25.35
N SER A 196 -9.23 -9.17 -24.72
CA SER A 196 -8.56 -10.48 -24.58
C SER A 196 -8.92 -11.49 -25.69
N LYS A 197 -9.80 -11.09 -26.62
CA LYS A 197 -10.14 -11.87 -27.84
C LYS A 197 -9.19 -11.53 -28.96
#